data_aaf3fc6f4aaae49ad2c9a5b6bed52532
#
_entry.id   aaf3fc6f4aaae49ad2c9a5b6bed52532
#
_cell.length_a   1.000
_cell.length_b   1.000
_cell.length_c   1.000
_cell.angle_alpha   90.00
_cell.angle_beta   90.00
_cell.angle_gamma   90.00
#
_symmetry.space_group_name_H-M   'P 1'
#
loop_
_entity.id
_entity.type
_entity.pdbx_description
1 polymer ?
#
loop_
_entity_poly.entity_id
_entity_poly.type
_entity_poly.pdbx_seq_one_letter_code
_entity_poly.pdbx_strand_id
1 'polypeptide(L)'
;MKMKQLILTLCASLALISFSGIAKDIKIGMAIDDLRLERWQKDRDIFVSKAESLGAKVFVQSANGNEETQMSQIENMINRGVDVLVIIPYNGQVLSNVVAEAKREGIKVLAYDRMINNADIDFYISFDNEKVGEIQAQSLVEKVPQGNYFLMGGSPVDNNARLFRDGQMKVLKPFIDSGKIKVVGDQWVDGWLPENALKIMENALTANNNKIDAVVASNDATAGGAIQALSAQGLAGKVAISGQDADLAGIKRIMAGTQTMTVYKPITQLANTAAEVAVELGNDKQPKSDATLNNGLKEVPARLLTPIKVDKSNIESTVIKDGFHKKSDL
;
A
#
# COMPACT_ATOMS: atom_id res chain seq x y z
N MET A 1 83.05 -4.51 -43.20
CA MET A 1 82.21 -5.54 -42.61
C MET A 1 81.66 -5.03 -41.29
N LYS A 2 80.46 -4.55 -41.20
CA LYS A 2 79.68 -4.39 -39.95
C LYS A 2 78.18 -4.36 -40.34
N MET A 3 77.54 -5.40 -39.99
CA MET A 3 76.07 -5.62 -40.22
C MET A 3 75.32 -4.83 -39.19
N LYS A 4 74.50 -3.88 -39.61
CA LYS A 4 73.61 -3.15 -38.74
C LYS A 4 72.27 -3.91 -38.66
N GLN A 5 71.97 -4.42 -37.49
CA GLN A 5 70.64 -4.98 -37.18
C GLN A 5 69.63 -3.88 -37.06
N LEU A 6 68.57 -3.95 -37.83
CA LEU A 6 67.36 -3.08 -37.78
C LEU A 6 66.36 -3.74 -36.85
N ILE A 7 66.21 -3.18 -35.65
CA ILE A 7 65.12 -3.60 -34.71
C ILE A 7 63.82 -2.90 -35.09
N LEU A 8 62.86 -3.69 -35.58
CA LEU A 8 61.51 -3.24 -35.87
C LEU A 8 60.67 -3.30 -34.59
N THR A 9 60.40 -2.17 -33.96
CA THR A 9 59.53 -2.07 -32.80
C THR A 9 58.07 -2.03 -33.24
N LEU A 10 57.37 -3.17 -33.08
CA LEU A 10 55.94 -3.28 -33.38
C LEU A 10 55.15 -2.76 -32.17
N CYS A 11 54.63 -1.51 -32.23
CA CYS A 11 53.68 -0.97 -31.25
C CYS A 11 52.33 -1.61 -31.48
N ALA A 12 52.00 -2.60 -30.68
CA ALA A 12 50.64 -3.12 -30.58
C ALA A 12 49.79 -2.14 -29.81
N SER A 13 49.03 -1.32 -30.52
CA SER A 13 47.98 -0.47 -29.94
C SER A 13 46.81 -1.36 -29.51
N LEU A 14 46.70 -1.72 -28.23
CA LEU A 14 45.48 -2.28 -27.64
C LEU A 14 44.41 -1.19 -27.65
N ALA A 15 43.53 -1.23 -28.63
CA ALA A 15 42.29 -0.48 -28.59
C ALA A 15 41.42 -1.08 -27.47
N LEU A 16 41.35 -0.40 -26.33
CA LEU A 16 40.34 -0.63 -25.28
C LEU A 16 38.98 -0.25 -25.91
N ILE A 17 38.29 -1.22 -26.47
CA ILE A 17 36.90 -1.09 -26.81
C ILE A 17 36.17 -1.04 -25.48
N SER A 18 35.89 0.19 -24.97
CA SER A 18 34.93 0.40 -23.91
C SER A 18 33.58 -0.04 -24.44
N PHE A 19 33.14 -1.23 -24.11
CA PHE A 19 31.76 -1.62 -24.21
C PHE A 19 30.97 -0.71 -23.25
N SER A 20 30.56 0.45 -23.73
CA SER A 20 29.43 1.17 -23.15
C SER A 20 28.25 0.23 -23.28
N GLY A 21 27.96 -0.55 -22.26
CA GLY A 21 26.75 -1.33 -22.21
C GLY A 21 25.60 -0.37 -22.45
N ILE A 22 24.89 -0.55 -23.56
CA ILE A 22 23.63 0.15 -23.80
C ILE A 22 22.76 -0.22 -22.61
N ALA A 23 22.47 0.76 -21.76
CA ALA A 23 21.54 0.53 -20.66
C ALA A 23 20.26 -0.01 -21.27
N LYS A 24 19.80 -1.17 -20.79
CA LYS A 24 18.54 -1.80 -21.27
C LYS A 24 17.41 -0.85 -20.90
N ASP A 25 16.60 -0.46 -21.90
CA ASP A 25 15.37 0.28 -21.65
C ASP A 25 14.38 -0.62 -20.92
N ILE A 26 14.35 -0.51 -19.60
CA ILE A 26 13.47 -1.32 -18.76
C ILE A 26 12.02 -0.91 -18.99
N LYS A 27 11.18 -1.85 -19.36
CA LYS A 27 9.74 -1.68 -19.53
C LYS A 27 9.01 -2.20 -18.29
N ILE A 28 8.27 -1.34 -17.61
CA ILE A 28 7.51 -1.67 -16.41
C ILE A 28 6.02 -1.59 -16.74
N GLY A 29 5.28 -2.66 -16.46
CA GLY A 29 3.81 -2.66 -16.46
C GLY A 29 3.31 -2.42 -15.04
N MET A 30 2.53 -1.36 -14.79
CA MET A 30 1.93 -1.06 -13.51
C MET A 30 0.42 -1.30 -13.56
N ALA A 31 -0.03 -2.37 -12.90
CA ALA A 31 -1.45 -2.74 -12.79
C ALA A 31 -2.01 -2.28 -11.45
N ILE A 32 -2.91 -1.30 -11.49
CA ILE A 32 -3.51 -0.67 -10.30
C ILE A 32 -4.94 -1.15 -10.12
N ASP A 33 -5.35 -1.44 -8.88
CA ASP A 33 -6.69 -1.90 -8.57
C ASP A 33 -7.76 -0.84 -8.86
N ASP A 34 -7.66 0.34 -8.23
CA ASP A 34 -8.71 1.36 -8.30
C ASP A 34 -8.18 2.77 -8.02
N LEU A 35 -8.26 3.66 -9.01
CA LEU A 35 -7.82 5.04 -8.87
C LEU A 35 -8.85 5.98 -8.19
N ARG A 36 -10.02 5.47 -7.74
CA ARG A 36 -10.98 6.26 -6.96
C ARG A 36 -10.48 6.58 -5.55
N LEU A 37 -9.60 5.74 -4.97
CA LEU A 37 -8.94 6.03 -3.71
C LEU A 37 -7.79 7.03 -3.94
N GLU A 38 -7.81 8.15 -3.20
CA GLU A 38 -6.88 9.28 -3.37
C GLU A 38 -5.41 8.86 -3.39
N ARG A 39 -5.02 7.97 -2.49
CA ARG A 39 -3.64 7.54 -2.37
C ARG A 39 -3.08 6.93 -3.66
N TRP A 40 -3.86 6.08 -4.37
CA TRP A 40 -3.37 5.39 -5.57
C TRP A 40 -3.02 6.32 -6.72
N GLN A 41 -3.68 7.47 -6.81
CA GLN A 41 -3.30 8.51 -7.79
C GLN A 41 -1.91 9.07 -7.47
N LYS A 42 -1.64 9.37 -6.20
CA LYS A 42 -0.34 9.88 -5.74
C LYS A 42 0.75 8.80 -5.85
N ASP A 43 0.48 7.57 -5.39
CA ASP A 43 1.40 6.43 -5.53
C ASP A 43 1.84 6.25 -6.99
N ARG A 44 0.88 6.23 -7.93
CA ARG A 44 1.14 6.15 -9.38
C ARG A 44 2.05 7.25 -9.86
N ASP A 45 1.71 8.50 -9.57
CA ASP A 45 2.42 9.66 -10.13
C ASP A 45 3.87 9.71 -9.62
N ILE A 46 4.08 9.41 -8.34
CA ILE A 46 5.41 9.36 -7.73
C ILE A 46 6.21 8.19 -8.30
N PHE A 47 5.61 7.00 -8.39
CA PHE A 47 6.25 5.81 -8.94
C PHE A 47 6.69 6.03 -10.39
N VAL A 48 5.79 6.50 -11.25
CA VAL A 48 6.07 6.76 -12.66
C VAL A 48 7.19 7.78 -12.82
N SER A 49 7.08 8.94 -12.14
CA SER A 49 8.10 9.98 -12.20
C SER A 49 9.49 9.46 -11.77
N LYS A 50 9.55 8.66 -10.69
CA LYS A 50 10.81 8.09 -10.21
C LYS A 50 11.36 7.05 -11.18
N ALA A 51 10.54 6.12 -11.66
CA ALA A 51 10.97 5.06 -12.59
C ALA A 51 11.50 5.65 -13.91
N GLU A 52 10.81 6.66 -14.47
CA GLU A 52 11.25 7.37 -15.67
C GLU A 52 12.55 8.14 -15.44
N SER A 53 12.73 8.74 -14.27
CA SER A 53 14.02 9.39 -13.91
C SER A 53 15.20 8.40 -13.84
N LEU A 54 14.91 7.12 -13.64
CA LEU A 54 15.89 6.02 -13.64
C LEU A 54 16.05 5.38 -15.05
N GLY A 55 15.41 5.94 -16.08
CA GLY A 55 15.51 5.49 -17.47
C GLY A 55 14.54 4.36 -17.83
N ALA A 56 13.58 4.02 -16.98
CA ALA A 56 12.55 3.04 -17.30
C ALA A 56 11.38 3.66 -18.08
N LYS A 57 10.64 2.83 -18.81
CA LYS A 57 9.37 3.19 -19.44
C LYS A 57 8.22 2.51 -18.71
N VAL A 58 7.23 3.28 -18.22
CA VAL A 58 6.12 2.75 -17.44
C VAL A 58 4.82 2.75 -18.25
N PHE A 59 4.11 1.62 -18.22
CA PHE A 59 2.78 1.45 -18.79
C PHE A 59 1.78 1.23 -17.65
N VAL A 60 0.90 2.18 -17.41
CA VAL A 60 -0.06 2.14 -16.31
C VAL A 60 -1.43 1.73 -16.82
N GLN A 61 -2.09 0.81 -16.11
CA GLN A 61 -3.51 0.48 -16.30
C GLN A 61 -4.20 0.38 -14.93
N SER A 62 -5.46 0.78 -14.86
CA SER A 62 -6.30 0.69 -13.66
C SER A 62 -7.52 -0.17 -13.93
N ALA A 63 -7.78 -1.10 -13.04
CA ALA A 63 -8.91 -2.03 -13.14
C ALA A 63 -10.24 -1.43 -12.66
N ASN A 64 -10.21 -0.26 -12.01
CA ASN A 64 -11.36 0.42 -11.44
C ASN A 64 -12.23 -0.48 -10.52
N GLY A 65 -11.55 -1.32 -9.73
CA GLY A 65 -12.18 -2.23 -8.78
C GLY A 65 -12.83 -3.46 -9.43
N ASN A 66 -12.32 -3.89 -10.60
CA ASN A 66 -12.81 -5.09 -11.27
C ASN A 66 -11.67 -6.11 -11.44
N GLU A 67 -11.86 -7.31 -10.89
CA GLU A 67 -10.88 -8.39 -10.86
C GLU A 67 -10.53 -8.91 -12.25
N GLU A 68 -11.55 -9.18 -13.08
CA GLU A 68 -11.38 -9.72 -14.43
C GLU A 68 -10.66 -8.71 -15.34
N THR A 69 -11.02 -7.42 -15.18
CA THR A 69 -10.33 -6.33 -15.88
C THR A 69 -8.86 -6.28 -15.50
N GLN A 70 -8.52 -6.43 -14.20
CA GLN A 70 -7.12 -6.44 -13.77
C GLN A 70 -6.33 -7.60 -14.37
N MET A 71 -6.89 -8.80 -14.37
CA MET A 71 -6.25 -9.98 -14.99
C MET A 71 -5.99 -9.75 -16.48
N SER A 72 -6.99 -9.31 -17.24
CA SER A 72 -6.82 -9.01 -18.67
C SER A 72 -5.79 -7.91 -18.94
N GLN A 73 -5.70 -6.92 -18.07
CA GLN A 73 -4.70 -5.86 -18.18
C GLN A 73 -3.28 -6.39 -17.94
N ILE A 74 -3.10 -7.29 -16.97
CA ILE A 74 -1.81 -7.94 -16.71
C ILE A 74 -1.41 -8.81 -17.91
N GLU A 75 -2.31 -9.62 -18.47
CA GLU A 75 -2.09 -10.41 -19.70
C GLU A 75 -1.66 -9.51 -20.87
N ASN A 76 -2.32 -8.37 -21.06
CA ASN A 76 -1.93 -7.39 -22.07
C ASN A 76 -0.52 -6.83 -21.86
N MET A 77 -0.10 -6.61 -20.61
CA MET A 77 1.27 -6.17 -20.30
C MET A 77 2.29 -7.27 -20.57
N ILE A 78 1.97 -8.54 -20.25
CA ILE A 78 2.80 -9.71 -20.60
C ILE A 78 2.99 -9.78 -22.11
N ASN A 79 1.92 -9.73 -22.89
CA ASN A 79 1.95 -9.75 -24.36
C ASN A 79 2.71 -8.55 -24.96
N ARG A 80 2.77 -7.41 -24.27
CA ARG A 80 3.57 -6.25 -24.68
C ARG A 80 5.07 -6.44 -24.44
N GLY A 81 5.46 -7.46 -23.72
CA GLY A 81 6.85 -7.77 -23.40
C GLY A 81 7.44 -6.76 -22.43
N VAL A 82 6.78 -6.53 -21.30
CA VAL A 82 7.36 -5.76 -20.18
C VAL A 82 8.43 -6.61 -19.48
N ASP A 83 9.41 -5.98 -18.86
CA ASP A 83 10.46 -6.67 -18.11
C ASP A 83 10.03 -6.92 -16.66
N VAL A 84 9.19 -6.04 -16.12
CA VAL A 84 8.69 -6.08 -14.75
C VAL A 84 7.21 -5.76 -14.70
N LEU A 85 6.46 -6.53 -13.93
CA LEU A 85 5.10 -6.21 -13.52
C LEU A 85 5.11 -5.69 -12.08
N VAL A 86 4.55 -4.51 -11.86
CA VAL A 86 4.27 -3.94 -10.56
C VAL A 86 2.77 -3.97 -10.35
N ILE A 87 2.31 -4.76 -9.40
CA ILE A 87 0.89 -5.05 -9.23
C ILE A 87 0.42 -4.58 -7.86
N ILE A 88 -0.60 -3.72 -7.86
CA ILE A 88 -1.44 -3.45 -6.70
C ILE A 88 -2.69 -4.31 -6.86
N PRO A 89 -2.78 -5.49 -6.23
CA PRO A 89 -3.86 -6.40 -6.52
C PRO A 89 -5.20 -5.89 -5.95
N TYR A 90 -6.26 -5.98 -6.76
CA TYR A 90 -7.63 -5.84 -6.28
C TYR A 90 -7.97 -7.01 -5.36
N ASN A 91 -7.74 -8.23 -5.84
CA ASN A 91 -7.86 -9.47 -5.10
C ASN A 91 -6.53 -10.24 -5.15
N GLY A 92 -5.82 -10.29 -4.03
CA GLY A 92 -4.52 -10.96 -3.94
C GLY A 92 -4.59 -12.49 -3.99
N GLN A 93 -5.78 -13.10 -3.99
CA GLN A 93 -5.96 -14.57 -3.95
C GLN A 93 -6.02 -15.21 -5.35
N VAL A 94 -6.34 -14.44 -6.40
CA VAL A 94 -6.71 -15.00 -7.72
C VAL A 94 -5.63 -14.83 -8.80
N LEU A 95 -4.54 -14.12 -8.51
CA LEU A 95 -3.55 -13.73 -9.51
C LEU A 95 -2.47 -14.81 -9.76
N SER A 96 -2.50 -15.96 -9.10
CA SER A 96 -1.45 -16.98 -9.20
C SER A 96 -1.21 -17.46 -10.62
N ASN A 97 -2.25 -17.67 -11.42
CA ASN A 97 -2.15 -18.17 -12.79
C ASN A 97 -1.48 -17.13 -13.72
N VAL A 98 -1.93 -15.89 -13.70
CA VAL A 98 -1.36 -14.82 -14.54
C VAL A 98 0.07 -14.46 -14.12
N VAL A 99 0.39 -14.55 -12.82
CA VAL A 99 1.77 -14.43 -12.33
C VAL A 99 2.62 -15.58 -12.85
N ALA A 100 2.12 -16.83 -12.83
CA ALA A 100 2.86 -17.96 -13.39
C ALA A 100 3.10 -17.80 -14.89
N GLU A 101 2.18 -17.20 -15.64
CA GLU A 101 2.38 -16.85 -17.05
C GLU A 101 3.51 -15.82 -17.19
N ALA A 102 3.47 -14.72 -16.45
CA ALA A 102 4.55 -13.73 -16.46
C ALA A 102 5.91 -14.35 -16.18
N LYS A 103 5.98 -15.26 -15.18
CA LYS A 103 7.22 -15.96 -14.85
C LYS A 103 7.75 -16.86 -15.96
N ARG A 104 6.87 -17.53 -16.73
CA ARG A 104 7.29 -18.33 -17.92
C ARG A 104 7.90 -17.46 -19.01
N GLU A 105 7.43 -16.22 -19.16
CA GLU A 105 8.00 -15.23 -20.09
C GLU A 105 9.24 -14.50 -19.51
N GLY A 106 9.73 -14.90 -18.33
CA GLY A 106 10.91 -14.31 -17.68
C GLY A 106 10.65 -12.95 -17.03
N ILE A 107 9.39 -12.52 -16.94
CA ILE A 107 8.99 -11.23 -16.37
C ILE A 107 9.10 -11.29 -14.84
N LYS A 108 9.69 -10.27 -14.24
CA LYS A 108 9.76 -10.12 -12.79
C LYS A 108 8.46 -9.56 -12.25
N VAL A 109 8.08 -9.97 -11.03
CA VAL A 109 6.83 -9.54 -10.41
C VAL A 109 7.09 -8.92 -9.05
N LEU A 110 6.74 -7.64 -8.91
CA LEU A 110 6.75 -6.87 -7.66
C LEU A 110 5.31 -6.68 -7.18
N ALA A 111 4.98 -7.25 -6.02
CA ALA A 111 3.73 -6.94 -5.33
C ALA A 111 3.92 -5.60 -4.58
N TYR A 112 3.06 -4.62 -4.91
CA TYR A 112 3.13 -3.27 -4.37
C TYR A 112 2.00 -3.05 -3.36
N ASP A 113 2.34 -2.68 -2.15
CA ASP A 113 1.47 -2.42 -0.99
C ASP A 113 0.66 -3.64 -0.54
N ARG A 114 -0.02 -4.34 -1.45
CA ARG A 114 -0.83 -5.53 -1.15
C ARG A 114 -0.13 -6.82 -1.61
N MET A 115 -0.19 -7.86 -0.77
CA MET A 115 0.40 -9.15 -1.09
C MET A 115 -0.39 -9.89 -2.16
N ILE A 116 0.34 -10.57 -3.07
CA ILE A 116 -0.23 -11.59 -3.95
C ILE A 116 0.05 -12.95 -3.33
N ASN A 117 -1.00 -13.63 -2.90
CA ASN A 117 -0.91 -14.91 -2.23
C ASN A 117 -0.78 -16.07 -3.21
N ASN A 118 -0.13 -17.15 -2.79
CA ASN A 118 0.03 -18.40 -3.55
C ASN A 118 0.62 -18.20 -4.95
N ALA A 119 1.48 -17.19 -5.15
CA ALA A 119 2.08 -16.82 -6.43
C ALA A 119 3.61 -16.66 -6.32
N ASP A 120 4.32 -16.96 -7.43
CA ASP A 120 5.78 -16.83 -7.50
C ASP A 120 6.20 -15.38 -7.79
N ILE A 121 6.01 -14.47 -6.83
CA ILE A 121 6.47 -13.09 -6.93
C ILE A 121 7.94 -12.97 -6.53
N ASP A 122 8.65 -11.99 -7.13
CA ASP A 122 10.07 -11.78 -6.88
C ASP A 122 10.34 -10.89 -5.66
N PHE A 123 9.45 -9.93 -5.38
CA PHE A 123 9.60 -9.00 -4.27
C PHE A 123 8.25 -8.46 -3.80
N TYR A 124 8.19 -8.09 -2.52
CA TYR A 124 7.04 -7.41 -1.93
C TYR A 124 7.48 -6.11 -1.25
N ILE A 125 6.76 -5.03 -1.47
CA ILE A 125 6.99 -3.77 -0.77
C ILE A 125 5.69 -3.24 -0.19
N SER A 126 5.70 -2.93 1.11
CA SER A 126 4.53 -2.44 1.83
C SER A 126 4.94 -1.69 3.10
N PHE A 127 3.95 -1.43 3.95
CA PHE A 127 4.14 -1.00 5.32
C PHE A 127 3.97 -2.19 6.29
N ASP A 128 4.41 -2.03 7.53
CA ASP A 128 4.06 -2.96 8.61
C ASP A 128 2.56 -2.83 8.92
N ASN A 129 1.77 -3.70 8.30
CA ASN A 129 0.32 -3.64 8.33
C ASN A 129 -0.27 -4.09 9.69
N GLU A 130 0.37 -5.01 10.41
CA GLU A 130 -0.03 -5.30 11.79
C GLU A 130 0.16 -4.07 12.67
N LYS A 131 1.29 -3.37 12.51
CA LYS A 131 1.57 -2.13 13.24
C LYS A 131 0.55 -1.03 12.96
N VAL A 132 0.04 -0.94 11.72
CA VAL A 132 -1.08 -0.04 11.40
C VAL A 132 -2.29 -0.35 12.29
N GLY A 133 -2.69 -1.63 12.35
CA GLY A 133 -3.81 -2.06 13.20
C GLY A 133 -3.58 -1.81 14.69
N GLU A 134 -2.35 -2.07 15.19
CA GLU A 134 -1.97 -1.76 16.57
C GLU A 134 -2.14 -0.26 16.87
N ILE A 135 -1.64 0.61 15.99
CA ILE A 135 -1.73 2.08 16.16
C ILE A 135 -3.18 2.54 16.20
N GLN A 136 -4.03 2.01 15.31
CA GLN A 136 -5.47 2.33 15.27
C GLN A 136 -6.15 1.97 16.59
N ALA A 137 -6.02 0.72 17.03
CA ALA A 137 -6.66 0.22 18.22
C ALA A 137 -6.11 0.91 19.49
N GLN A 138 -4.79 1.07 19.60
CA GLN A 138 -4.16 1.72 20.74
C GLN A 138 -4.66 3.16 20.90
N SER A 139 -4.78 3.91 19.81
CA SER A 139 -5.27 5.29 19.83
C SER A 139 -6.71 5.39 20.32
N LEU A 140 -7.55 4.41 19.97
CA LEU A 140 -8.94 4.38 20.45
C LEU A 140 -9.04 3.93 21.90
N VAL A 141 -8.26 2.94 22.34
CA VAL A 141 -8.24 2.50 23.74
C VAL A 141 -7.73 3.61 24.67
N GLU A 142 -6.74 4.40 24.25
CA GLU A 142 -6.28 5.57 24.99
C GLU A 142 -7.41 6.59 25.22
N LYS A 143 -8.30 6.77 24.25
CA LYS A 143 -9.41 7.73 24.31
C LYS A 143 -10.67 7.16 24.97
N VAL A 144 -10.96 5.89 24.71
CA VAL A 144 -12.18 5.19 25.18
C VAL A 144 -11.75 3.83 25.76
N PRO A 145 -11.20 3.79 27.00
CA PRO A 145 -10.63 2.57 27.58
C PRO A 145 -11.67 1.50 27.93
N GLN A 146 -12.96 1.84 27.87
CA GLN A 146 -14.08 0.93 28.06
C GLN A 146 -15.32 1.40 27.30
N GLY A 147 -16.11 0.48 26.76
CA GLY A 147 -17.33 0.81 26.02
C GLY A 147 -17.65 -0.16 24.89
N ASN A 148 -18.59 0.23 24.07
CA ASN A 148 -19.06 -0.54 22.91
C ASN A 148 -18.27 -0.17 21.68
N TYR A 149 -17.53 -1.14 21.13
CA TYR A 149 -16.68 -0.98 19.97
C TYR A 149 -17.31 -1.66 18.75
N PHE A 150 -17.32 -0.95 17.64
CA PHE A 150 -17.66 -1.51 16.33
C PHE A 150 -16.37 -1.66 15.50
N LEU A 151 -16.12 -2.87 14.99
CA LEU A 151 -14.96 -3.14 14.15
C LEU A 151 -15.37 -3.05 12.68
N MET A 152 -14.82 -2.06 11.98
CA MET A 152 -15.09 -1.81 10.56
C MET A 152 -13.84 -2.14 9.75
N GLY A 153 -13.75 -3.37 9.25
CA GLY A 153 -12.64 -3.86 8.44
C GLY A 153 -12.64 -3.25 7.04
N GLY A 154 -11.51 -3.40 6.35
CA GLY A 154 -11.40 -3.05 4.93
C GLY A 154 -12.00 -4.11 4.00
N SER A 155 -11.57 -4.13 2.74
CA SER A 155 -12.03 -5.13 1.77
C SER A 155 -11.62 -6.55 2.18
N PRO A 156 -12.55 -7.54 2.19
CA PRO A 156 -12.25 -8.90 2.63
C PRO A 156 -11.29 -9.67 1.70
N VAL A 157 -11.12 -9.20 0.46
CA VAL A 157 -10.20 -9.78 -0.54
C VAL A 157 -8.80 -9.18 -0.50
N ASP A 158 -8.61 -8.16 0.33
CA ASP A 158 -7.32 -7.51 0.56
C ASP A 158 -6.63 -8.11 1.78
N ASN A 159 -5.43 -8.67 1.59
CA ASN A 159 -4.63 -9.25 2.66
C ASN A 159 -4.29 -8.22 3.76
N ASN A 160 -4.07 -6.96 3.39
CA ASN A 160 -3.74 -5.91 4.36
C ASN A 160 -4.88 -5.68 5.35
N ALA A 161 -6.14 -5.76 4.91
CA ALA A 161 -7.29 -5.61 5.79
C ALA A 161 -7.30 -6.65 6.91
N ARG A 162 -6.85 -7.88 6.61
CA ARG A 162 -6.69 -8.95 7.62
C ARG A 162 -5.56 -8.65 8.59
N LEU A 163 -4.40 -8.22 8.09
CA LEU A 163 -3.26 -7.84 8.93
C LEU A 163 -3.59 -6.65 9.85
N PHE A 164 -4.36 -5.66 9.37
CA PHE A 164 -4.85 -4.58 10.24
C PHE A 164 -5.73 -5.15 11.35
N ARG A 165 -6.66 -6.07 11.03
CA ARG A 165 -7.51 -6.70 12.03
C ARG A 165 -6.69 -7.49 13.05
N ASP A 166 -5.66 -8.21 12.63
CA ASP A 166 -4.78 -8.96 13.54
C ASP A 166 -4.08 -8.00 14.51
N GLY A 167 -3.52 -6.90 13.99
CA GLY A 167 -2.92 -5.85 14.82
C GLY A 167 -3.93 -5.17 15.76
N GLN A 168 -5.15 -4.87 15.28
CA GLN A 168 -6.23 -4.33 16.09
C GLN A 168 -6.59 -5.29 17.25
N MET A 169 -6.77 -6.56 16.94
CA MET A 169 -7.15 -7.56 17.94
C MET A 169 -6.05 -7.85 18.96
N LYS A 170 -4.78 -7.78 18.56
CA LYS A 170 -3.64 -7.89 19.47
C LYS A 170 -3.70 -6.84 20.61
N VAL A 171 -4.15 -5.64 20.29
CA VAL A 171 -4.35 -4.56 21.28
C VAL A 171 -5.68 -4.70 22.02
N LEU A 172 -6.77 -4.98 21.30
CA LEU A 172 -8.13 -4.98 21.89
C LEU A 172 -8.41 -6.19 22.77
N LYS A 173 -7.82 -7.35 22.45
CA LYS A 173 -8.14 -8.63 23.12
C LYS A 173 -8.05 -8.57 24.65
N PRO A 174 -7.02 -8.00 25.31
CA PRO A 174 -6.97 -7.89 26.76
C PRO A 174 -8.14 -7.10 27.37
N PHE A 175 -8.63 -6.07 26.66
CA PHE A 175 -9.76 -5.24 27.10
C PHE A 175 -11.09 -5.96 26.87
N ILE A 176 -11.21 -6.74 25.80
CA ILE A 176 -12.38 -7.58 25.53
C ILE A 176 -12.47 -8.70 26.57
N ASP A 177 -11.38 -9.42 26.82
CA ASP A 177 -11.32 -10.54 27.78
C ASP A 177 -11.62 -10.06 29.21
N SER A 178 -11.24 -8.84 29.58
CA SER A 178 -11.56 -8.23 30.87
C SER A 178 -12.98 -7.64 30.97
N GLY A 179 -13.76 -7.67 29.88
CA GLY A 179 -15.11 -7.10 29.82
C GLY A 179 -15.17 -5.57 29.78
N LYS A 180 -14.03 -4.87 29.67
CA LYS A 180 -13.98 -3.41 29.52
C LYS A 180 -14.49 -2.96 28.16
N ILE A 181 -14.14 -3.69 27.10
CA ILE A 181 -14.60 -3.44 25.75
C ILE A 181 -15.56 -4.54 25.32
N LYS A 182 -16.72 -4.13 24.84
CA LYS A 182 -17.69 -5.03 24.20
C LYS A 182 -17.68 -4.77 22.70
N VAL A 183 -17.32 -5.76 21.89
CA VAL A 183 -17.48 -5.70 20.45
C VAL A 183 -18.96 -5.90 20.11
N VAL A 184 -19.61 -4.85 19.61
CA VAL A 184 -21.04 -4.84 19.28
C VAL A 184 -21.32 -5.06 17.80
N GLY A 185 -20.28 -5.21 17.00
CA GLY A 185 -20.36 -5.62 15.61
C GLY A 185 -18.95 -5.66 14.99
N ASP A 186 -18.82 -6.51 13.98
CA ASP A 186 -17.59 -6.72 13.21
C ASP A 186 -17.99 -6.98 11.76
N GLN A 187 -17.68 -6.02 10.87
CA GLN A 187 -18.09 -6.05 9.47
C GLN A 187 -16.93 -5.60 8.55
N TRP A 188 -16.88 -6.22 7.39
CA TRP A 188 -15.92 -5.89 6.33
C TRP A 188 -16.57 -4.97 5.31
N VAL A 189 -15.81 -4.00 4.81
CA VAL A 189 -16.28 -3.02 3.81
C VAL A 189 -15.77 -3.43 2.44
N ASP A 190 -16.65 -4.01 1.64
CA ASP A 190 -16.30 -4.44 0.29
C ASP A 190 -15.78 -3.28 -0.56
N GLY A 191 -14.69 -3.54 -1.31
CA GLY A 191 -14.03 -2.57 -2.18
C GLY A 191 -13.46 -1.34 -1.46
N TRP A 192 -13.41 -1.29 -0.12
CA TRP A 192 -13.02 -0.10 0.66
C TRP A 192 -13.95 1.11 0.44
N LEU A 193 -15.14 0.91 -0.12
CA LEU A 193 -16.02 1.97 -0.57
C LEU A 193 -16.75 2.68 0.58
N PRO A 194 -16.69 4.02 0.67
CA PRO A 194 -17.31 4.77 1.76
C PRO A 194 -18.84 4.63 1.79
N GLU A 195 -19.51 4.42 0.65
CA GLU A 195 -20.94 4.16 0.58
C GLU A 195 -21.35 2.82 1.21
N ASN A 196 -20.48 1.81 1.16
CA ASN A 196 -20.69 0.55 1.86
C ASN A 196 -20.49 0.72 3.37
N ALA A 197 -19.46 1.48 3.77
CA ALA A 197 -19.20 1.82 5.17
C ALA A 197 -20.36 2.63 5.79
N LEU A 198 -20.94 3.57 5.04
CA LEU A 198 -22.15 4.32 5.43
C LEU A 198 -23.29 3.38 5.78
N LYS A 199 -23.68 2.49 4.86
CA LYS A 199 -24.77 1.51 5.06
C LYS A 199 -24.53 0.60 6.25
N ILE A 200 -23.29 0.11 6.40
CA ILE A 200 -22.90 -0.74 7.53
C ILE A 200 -23.06 0.03 8.85
N MET A 201 -22.63 1.29 8.90
CA MET A 201 -22.74 2.08 10.13
C MET A 201 -24.19 2.46 10.47
N GLU A 202 -25.03 2.81 9.49
CA GLU A 202 -26.45 3.05 9.70
C GLU A 202 -27.15 1.84 10.31
N ASN A 203 -26.88 0.64 9.78
CA ASN A 203 -27.40 -0.61 10.32
C ASN A 203 -26.87 -0.88 11.74
N ALA A 204 -25.58 -0.64 11.97
CA ALA A 204 -24.97 -0.83 13.28
C ALA A 204 -25.54 0.10 14.35
N LEU A 205 -25.78 1.37 14.02
CA LEU A 205 -26.40 2.35 14.91
C LEU A 205 -27.83 1.95 15.28
N THR A 206 -28.60 1.50 14.29
CA THR A 206 -29.98 1.00 14.52
C THR A 206 -29.96 -0.23 15.44
N ALA A 207 -29.15 -1.23 15.13
CA ALA A 207 -29.06 -2.49 15.89
C ALA A 207 -28.59 -2.28 17.34
N ASN A 208 -27.83 -1.24 17.61
CA ASN A 208 -27.26 -0.95 18.91
C ASN A 208 -27.95 0.25 19.62
N ASN A 209 -29.09 0.72 19.12
CA ASN A 209 -29.80 1.89 19.68
C ASN A 209 -28.88 3.11 19.87
N ASN A 210 -28.01 3.37 18.88
CA ASN A 210 -26.99 4.43 18.88
C ASN A 210 -25.94 4.33 20.02
N LYS A 211 -25.80 3.16 20.66
CA LYS A 211 -24.85 2.94 21.76
C LYS A 211 -23.56 2.34 21.24
N ILE A 212 -22.80 3.13 20.49
CA ILE A 212 -21.44 2.82 20.01
C ILE A 212 -20.52 3.92 20.52
N ASP A 213 -19.44 3.55 21.20
CA ASP A 213 -18.51 4.49 21.81
C ASP A 213 -17.26 4.68 20.96
N ALA A 214 -16.88 3.65 20.18
CA ALA A 214 -15.75 3.71 19.27
C ALA A 214 -15.98 2.87 18.00
N VAL A 215 -15.43 3.33 16.86
CA VAL A 215 -15.41 2.62 15.59
C VAL A 215 -13.96 2.43 15.16
N VAL A 216 -13.50 1.18 15.11
CA VAL A 216 -12.18 0.85 14.56
C VAL A 216 -12.30 0.73 13.06
N ALA A 217 -12.24 1.88 12.37
CA ALA A 217 -12.27 1.94 10.92
C ALA A 217 -10.86 1.78 10.35
N SER A 218 -10.73 0.93 9.33
CA SER A 218 -9.43 0.52 8.81
C SER A 218 -8.78 1.55 7.87
N ASN A 219 -9.55 2.50 7.28
CA ASN A 219 -8.99 3.62 6.53
C ASN A 219 -9.87 4.87 6.60
N ASP A 220 -9.39 5.99 6.04
CA ASP A 220 -10.06 7.30 6.07
C ASP A 220 -11.31 7.35 5.18
N ALA A 221 -11.33 6.61 4.07
CA ALA A 221 -12.50 6.55 3.20
C ALA A 221 -13.68 5.86 3.93
N THR A 222 -13.44 4.70 4.54
CA THR A 222 -14.46 3.98 5.33
C THR A 222 -14.83 4.74 6.61
N ALA A 223 -13.87 5.38 7.29
CA ALA A 223 -14.15 6.29 8.40
C ALA A 223 -15.08 7.43 7.97
N GLY A 224 -14.88 7.99 6.77
CA GLY A 224 -15.73 9.04 6.21
C GLY A 224 -17.18 8.60 6.04
N GLY A 225 -17.40 7.40 5.48
CA GLY A 225 -18.73 6.81 5.38
C GLY A 225 -19.41 6.59 6.75
N ALA A 226 -18.65 6.03 7.71
CA ALA A 226 -19.15 5.85 9.07
C ALA A 226 -19.49 7.19 9.76
N ILE A 227 -18.64 8.21 9.59
CA ILE A 227 -18.87 9.55 10.17
C ILE A 227 -20.11 10.20 9.56
N GLN A 228 -20.43 9.96 8.30
CA GLN A 228 -21.65 10.44 7.69
C GLN A 228 -22.89 9.87 8.38
N ALA A 229 -22.94 8.56 8.66
CA ALA A 229 -24.01 7.94 9.45
C ALA A 229 -24.09 8.49 10.87
N LEU A 230 -22.94 8.61 11.55
CA LEU A 230 -22.84 9.20 12.89
C LEU A 230 -23.36 10.65 12.91
N SER A 231 -23.07 11.43 11.88
CA SER A 231 -23.51 12.82 11.75
C SER A 231 -25.04 12.92 11.68
N ALA A 232 -25.68 12.03 10.93
CA ALA A 232 -27.14 11.96 10.83
C ALA A 232 -27.83 11.69 12.18
N GLN A 233 -27.12 11.08 13.13
CA GLN A 233 -27.59 10.81 14.50
C GLN A 233 -27.04 11.81 15.54
N GLY A 234 -26.33 12.86 15.12
CA GLY A 234 -25.72 13.83 16.03
C GLY A 234 -24.59 13.25 16.90
N LEU A 235 -23.94 12.19 16.43
CA LEU A 235 -22.88 11.43 17.13
C LEU A 235 -21.48 11.71 16.60
N ALA A 236 -21.31 12.41 15.49
CA ALA A 236 -20.01 12.79 14.97
C ALA A 236 -19.23 13.62 15.99
N GLY A 237 -17.98 13.26 16.26
CA GLY A 237 -17.12 13.85 17.29
C GLY A 237 -17.39 13.36 18.72
N LYS A 238 -18.49 12.62 18.96
CA LYS A 238 -18.77 11.96 20.24
C LYS A 238 -18.28 10.51 20.25
N VAL A 239 -18.37 9.83 19.12
CA VAL A 239 -17.84 8.49 18.90
C VAL A 239 -16.40 8.60 18.42
N ALA A 240 -15.46 7.91 19.10
CA ALA A 240 -14.08 7.88 18.66
C ALA A 240 -13.95 7.00 17.40
N ILE A 241 -13.21 7.48 16.39
CA ILE A 241 -13.05 6.72 15.14
C ILE A 241 -11.62 6.82 14.63
N SER A 242 -11.05 5.68 14.25
CA SER A 242 -9.73 5.58 13.61
C SER A 242 -9.80 5.73 12.09
N GLY A 243 -8.65 5.85 11.47
CA GLY A 243 -8.48 5.84 10.04
C GLY A 243 -7.07 5.43 9.64
N GLN A 244 -6.76 5.51 8.35
CA GLN A 244 -5.46 5.26 7.74
C GLN A 244 -5.42 5.96 6.38
N ASP A 245 -4.23 6.21 5.87
CA ASP A 245 -3.83 6.82 4.61
C ASP A 245 -3.64 8.33 4.68
N ALA A 246 -4.10 8.99 5.73
CA ALA A 246 -4.00 10.45 5.89
C ALA A 246 -4.59 11.22 4.70
N ASP A 247 -5.72 10.74 4.16
CA ASP A 247 -6.44 11.42 3.09
C ASP A 247 -6.76 12.87 3.48
N LEU A 248 -6.79 13.78 2.51
CA LEU A 248 -7.08 15.20 2.80
C LEU A 248 -8.39 15.37 3.58
N ALA A 249 -9.42 14.63 3.20
CA ALA A 249 -10.70 14.61 3.92
C ALA A 249 -10.57 14.06 5.34
N GLY A 250 -9.72 13.04 5.56
CA GLY A 250 -9.40 12.47 6.87
C GLY A 250 -8.71 13.50 7.78
N ILE A 251 -7.71 14.20 7.26
CA ILE A 251 -7.00 15.26 8.00
C ILE A 251 -7.97 16.39 8.38
N LYS A 252 -8.84 16.84 7.47
CA LYS A 252 -9.87 17.84 7.78
C LYS A 252 -10.82 17.38 8.89
N ARG A 253 -11.24 16.11 8.89
CA ARG A 253 -12.09 15.54 9.95
C ARG A 253 -11.38 15.47 11.29
N ILE A 254 -10.06 15.17 11.30
CA ILE A 254 -9.26 15.20 12.52
C ILE A 254 -9.17 16.61 13.08
N MET A 255 -8.94 17.61 12.23
CA MET A 255 -8.92 19.02 12.64
C MET A 255 -10.26 19.49 13.19
N ALA A 256 -11.37 19.08 12.56
CA ALA A 256 -12.73 19.36 13.00
C ALA A 256 -13.15 18.56 14.25
N GLY A 257 -12.38 17.54 14.67
CA GLY A 257 -12.66 16.70 15.82
C GLY A 257 -13.68 15.59 15.58
N THR A 258 -14.07 15.32 14.33
CA THR A 258 -15.03 14.27 13.97
C THR A 258 -14.37 12.92 13.68
N GLN A 259 -13.03 12.89 13.47
CA GLN A 259 -12.20 11.70 13.42
C GLN A 259 -11.10 11.83 14.46
N THR A 260 -10.76 10.73 15.16
CA THR A 260 -9.80 10.76 16.27
C THR A 260 -8.36 10.82 15.78
N MET A 261 -8.03 9.99 14.81
CA MET A 261 -6.70 9.86 14.25
C MET A 261 -6.73 9.20 12.88
N THR A 262 -5.60 9.25 12.20
CA THR A 262 -5.30 8.42 11.03
C THR A 262 -3.92 7.81 11.17
N VAL A 263 -3.63 6.76 10.41
CA VAL A 263 -2.27 6.24 10.24
C VAL A 263 -1.72 6.74 8.91
N TYR A 264 -0.70 7.57 8.99
CA TYR A 264 0.02 8.04 7.81
C TYR A 264 1.02 6.99 7.34
N LYS A 265 0.92 6.67 6.09
CA LYS A 265 1.87 5.84 5.34
C LYS A 265 2.63 6.75 4.39
N PRO A 266 3.94 7.03 4.61
CA PRO A 266 4.73 7.89 3.71
C PRO A 266 4.84 7.30 2.30
N ILE A 267 3.80 7.46 1.47
CA ILE A 267 3.73 6.85 0.13
C ILE A 267 4.82 7.36 -0.81
N THR A 268 5.32 8.57 -0.61
CA THR A 268 6.48 9.08 -1.36
C THR A 268 7.68 8.15 -1.19
N GLN A 269 7.95 7.69 0.03
CA GLN A 269 9.03 6.73 0.28
C GLN A 269 8.72 5.37 -0.35
N LEU A 270 7.47 4.89 -0.18
CA LEU A 270 7.04 3.60 -0.75
C LEU A 270 7.20 3.58 -2.27
N ALA A 271 6.63 4.56 -2.97
CA ALA A 271 6.62 4.62 -4.42
C ALA A 271 8.02 4.82 -5.02
N ASN A 272 8.85 5.69 -4.42
CA ASN A 272 10.23 5.86 -4.86
C ASN A 272 11.03 4.57 -4.69
N THR A 273 10.92 3.92 -3.52
CA THR A 273 11.63 2.66 -3.26
C THR A 273 11.14 1.54 -4.20
N ALA A 274 9.83 1.46 -4.45
CA ALA A 274 9.28 0.46 -5.37
C ALA A 274 9.77 0.68 -6.81
N ALA A 275 9.90 1.92 -7.26
CA ALA A 275 10.44 2.23 -8.58
C ALA A 275 11.92 1.81 -8.69
N GLU A 276 12.73 2.05 -7.64
CA GLU A 276 14.11 1.57 -7.57
C GLU A 276 14.18 0.04 -7.62
N VAL A 277 13.39 -0.64 -6.78
CA VAL A 277 13.28 -2.11 -6.78
C VAL A 277 12.85 -2.65 -8.14
N ALA A 278 11.85 -2.05 -8.79
CA ALA A 278 11.39 -2.48 -10.11
C ALA A 278 12.50 -2.36 -11.17
N VAL A 279 13.25 -1.26 -11.17
CA VAL A 279 14.38 -1.08 -12.09
C VAL A 279 15.53 -2.06 -11.78
N GLU A 280 15.80 -2.34 -10.50
CA GLU A 280 16.79 -3.35 -10.11
C GLU A 280 16.38 -4.74 -10.60
N LEU A 281 15.14 -5.15 -10.39
CA LEU A 281 14.59 -6.43 -10.87
C LEU A 281 14.68 -6.54 -12.41
N GLY A 282 14.32 -5.48 -13.14
CA GLY A 282 14.39 -5.43 -14.60
C GLY A 282 15.83 -5.53 -15.15
N ASN A 283 16.83 -5.19 -14.34
CA ASN A 283 18.24 -5.39 -14.62
C ASN A 283 18.81 -6.70 -14.04
N ASP A 284 17.94 -7.64 -13.67
CA ASP A 284 18.30 -8.93 -13.06
C ASP A 284 19.14 -8.81 -11.77
N LYS A 285 19.02 -7.69 -11.07
CA LYS A 285 19.65 -7.48 -9.77
C LYS A 285 18.73 -7.97 -8.65
N GLN A 286 19.35 -8.35 -7.52
CA GLN A 286 18.62 -8.71 -6.30
C GLN A 286 18.42 -7.44 -5.44
N PRO A 287 17.19 -6.91 -5.29
CA PRO A 287 16.96 -5.77 -4.42
C PRO A 287 17.25 -6.10 -2.95
N LYS A 288 17.69 -5.09 -2.19
CA LYS A 288 17.87 -5.26 -0.75
C LYS A 288 16.53 -5.42 -0.05
N SER A 289 16.38 -6.50 0.70
CA SER A 289 15.23 -6.74 1.58
C SER A 289 15.61 -6.49 3.05
N ASP A 290 14.63 -6.14 3.87
CA ASP A 290 14.74 -6.02 5.34
C ASP A 290 13.77 -6.96 6.07
N ALA A 291 12.92 -7.66 5.31
CA ALA A 291 11.97 -8.65 5.80
C ALA A 291 11.83 -9.80 4.80
N THR A 292 11.21 -10.87 5.27
CA THR A 292 10.76 -12.00 4.46
C THR A 292 9.38 -12.39 4.93
N LEU A 293 8.43 -12.56 4.00
CA LEU A 293 7.05 -12.92 4.33
C LEU A 293 6.60 -14.13 3.52
N ASN A 294 5.92 -15.05 4.20
CA ASN A 294 5.30 -16.19 3.53
C ASN A 294 4.00 -15.76 2.83
N ASN A 295 3.89 -16.03 1.53
CA ASN A 295 2.70 -15.70 0.77
C ASN A 295 1.79 -16.92 0.49
N GLY A 296 2.05 -18.04 1.17
CA GLY A 296 1.35 -19.30 0.97
C GLY A 296 2.06 -20.27 0.02
N LEU A 297 2.84 -19.76 -0.95
CA LEU A 297 3.65 -20.57 -1.86
C LEU A 297 5.13 -20.60 -1.44
N LYS A 298 5.67 -19.46 -1.03
CA LYS A 298 7.11 -19.30 -0.72
C LYS A 298 7.35 -18.15 0.25
N GLU A 299 8.58 -18.14 0.77
CA GLU A 299 9.14 -16.99 1.46
C GLU A 299 9.55 -15.92 0.43
N VAL A 300 8.92 -14.74 0.49
CA VAL A 300 9.12 -13.63 -0.43
C VAL A 300 10.01 -12.57 0.21
N PRO A 301 11.12 -12.18 -0.43
CA PRO A 301 11.90 -11.02 0.02
C PRO A 301 11.03 -9.77 0.04
N ALA A 302 11.11 -9.00 1.12
CA ALA A 302 10.24 -7.85 1.30
C ALA A 302 10.96 -6.63 1.88
N ARG A 303 10.35 -5.46 1.69
CA ARG A 303 10.67 -4.24 2.43
C ARG A 303 9.42 -3.67 3.06
N LEU A 304 9.44 -3.53 4.39
CA LEU A 304 8.33 -3.03 5.17
C LEU A 304 8.67 -1.66 5.77
N LEU A 305 7.92 -0.64 5.35
CA LEU A 305 8.07 0.71 5.85
C LEU A 305 7.29 0.92 7.14
N THR A 306 7.74 1.86 7.97
CA THR A 306 7.11 2.16 9.25
C THR A 306 5.93 3.10 9.08
N PRO A 307 4.72 2.73 9.53
CA PRO A 307 3.56 3.63 9.57
C PRO A 307 3.68 4.62 10.75
N ILE A 308 3.03 5.78 10.61
CA ILE A 308 3.10 6.89 11.58
C ILE A 308 1.71 7.23 12.08
N LYS A 309 1.51 7.26 13.42
CA LYS A 309 0.28 7.82 14.03
C LYS A 309 0.18 9.31 13.72
N VAL A 310 -0.99 9.73 13.22
CA VAL A 310 -1.31 11.15 13.03
C VAL A 310 -2.62 11.48 13.74
N ASP A 311 -2.57 12.47 14.61
CA ASP A 311 -3.70 13.09 15.24
C ASP A 311 -3.56 14.61 15.19
N LYS A 312 -4.50 15.34 15.79
CA LYS A 312 -4.53 16.81 15.74
C LYS A 312 -3.23 17.48 16.22
N SER A 313 -2.45 16.80 17.07
CA SER A 313 -1.24 17.37 17.69
C SER A 313 -0.03 17.36 16.76
N ASN A 314 0.00 16.49 15.75
CA ASN A 314 1.19 16.28 14.92
C ASN A 314 0.98 16.37 13.40
N ILE A 315 -0.17 16.83 12.91
CA ILE A 315 -0.45 17.04 11.48
C ILE A 315 0.66 17.87 10.82
N GLU A 316 1.04 19.00 11.43
CA GLU A 316 2.04 19.90 10.83
C GLU A 316 3.45 19.27 10.77
N SER A 317 3.85 18.53 11.81
CA SER A 317 5.17 17.90 11.89
C SER A 317 5.28 16.57 11.12
N THR A 318 4.17 16.08 10.56
CA THR A 318 4.09 14.84 9.77
C THR A 318 3.68 15.15 8.33
N VAL A 319 2.42 15.06 8.00
CA VAL A 319 1.89 15.12 6.63
C VAL A 319 2.17 16.45 5.91
N ILE A 320 2.22 17.58 6.65
CA ILE A 320 2.56 18.88 6.05
C ILE A 320 4.07 18.98 5.84
N LYS A 321 4.87 18.64 6.85
CA LYS A 321 6.33 18.67 6.77
C LYS A 321 6.87 17.81 5.63
N ASP A 322 6.25 16.63 5.41
CA ASP A 322 6.62 15.70 4.33
C ASP A 322 6.13 16.18 2.94
N GLY A 323 5.33 17.26 2.88
CA GLY A 323 4.76 17.76 1.63
C GLY A 323 3.64 16.88 1.08
N PHE A 324 3.10 15.95 1.89
CA PHE A 324 2.00 15.08 1.48
C PHE A 324 0.70 15.86 1.26
N HIS A 325 0.45 16.86 2.11
CA HIS A 325 -0.56 17.90 1.93
C HIS A 325 0.04 19.28 2.12
N LYS A 326 -0.54 20.27 1.45
CA LYS A 326 -0.19 21.68 1.69
C LYS A 326 -1.04 22.23 2.83
N LYS A 327 -0.44 23.09 3.65
CA LYS A 327 -1.17 23.77 4.74
C LYS A 327 -2.37 24.60 4.22
N SER A 328 -2.25 25.13 3.00
CA SER A 328 -3.34 25.88 2.33
C SER A 328 -4.55 25.02 1.96
N ASP A 329 -4.42 23.69 1.92
CA ASP A 329 -5.49 22.78 1.51
C ASP A 329 -6.35 22.34 2.72
N LEU A 330 -5.86 22.61 3.95
CA LEU A 330 -6.53 22.34 5.21
C LEU A 330 -7.42 23.50 5.62
#